data_27cf0e521cdf095ec2b42cc6edb0d2da
#
_entry.id   27cf0e521cdf095ec2b42cc6edb0d2da
#
_cell.length_a   1.000
_cell.length_b   1.000
_cell.length_c   1.000
_cell.angle_alpha   90.00
_cell.angle_beta   90.00
_cell.angle_gamma   90.00
#
_symmetry.space_group_name_H-M   'P 1'
#
loop_
_entity.id
_entity.type
_entity.pdbx_description
1 polymer ?
#
loop_
_entity_poly.entity_id
_entity_poly.type
_entity_poly.pdbx_seq_one_letter_code
_entity_poly.pdbx_strand_id
1 'polypeptide(L)'
;FLRAGRNRKDGGTALAGLHTLDSSSSSSTFLALEERILSASGDVLCYSRLPMRQLLRYLPSNRAEMWWISEHESPQSVMPDPEGLVRHVSAHSSSATELIVIEGLDWIVERSSAAATLQMIQSLDALSRQHAMDLVFSVDAIALPSTFWSRLCSVAPKLELNINHVQSENTEVEPIDSLIDESPLETGSALDDKDTTLVHLVSLPRVGFTPRH
;
A
#
# COMPACT_ATOMS: atom_id res chain seq x y z
N PHE A 1 2.41 -9.27 42.72
CA PHE A 1 2.22 -8.40 41.57
C PHE A 1 1.26 -9.10 40.59
N LEU A 2 -0.01 -8.70 40.66
CA LEU A 2 -1.08 -9.21 39.83
C LEU A 2 -0.95 -8.61 38.43
N ARG A 3 -0.69 -9.44 37.41
CA ARG A 3 -0.74 -9.11 36.01
C ARG A 3 -2.20 -8.89 35.64
N ALA A 4 -2.60 -7.64 35.43
CA ALA A 4 -3.92 -7.33 34.89
C ALA A 4 -4.00 -7.90 33.48
N GLY A 5 -4.74 -8.98 33.32
CA GLY A 5 -5.09 -9.54 32.03
C GLY A 5 -5.92 -8.50 31.27
N ARG A 6 -5.40 -7.99 30.15
CA ARG A 6 -6.18 -7.20 29.20
C ARG A 6 -7.29 -8.11 28.65
N ASN A 7 -8.51 -7.82 29.06
CA ASN A 7 -9.72 -8.43 28.48
C ASN A 7 -9.89 -7.84 27.07
N ARG A 8 -9.36 -8.54 26.06
CA ARG A 8 -9.64 -8.21 24.64
C ARG A 8 -11.11 -8.53 24.40
N LYS A 9 -11.92 -7.49 24.19
CA LYS A 9 -13.31 -7.65 23.75
C LYS A 9 -13.29 -8.26 22.33
N ASP A 10 -13.89 -9.42 22.24
CA ASP A 10 -14.09 -10.22 21.03
C ASP A 10 -14.78 -9.40 19.92
N GLY A 11 -14.14 -9.30 18.76
CA GLY A 11 -14.73 -8.70 17.56
C GLY A 11 -13.80 -8.67 16.35
N GLY A 12 -12.49 -8.67 16.54
CA GLY A 12 -11.51 -8.79 15.48
C GLY A 12 -10.66 -10.05 15.67
N THR A 13 -10.38 -10.78 14.62
CA THR A 13 -9.46 -11.93 14.65
C THR A 13 -8.14 -11.44 15.23
N ALA A 14 -7.83 -11.83 16.47
CA ALA A 14 -6.58 -11.46 17.12
C ALA A 14 -5.44 -12.09 16.34
N LEU A 15 -4.77 -11.29 15.51
CA LEU A 15 -3.51 -11.67 14.89
C LEU A 15 -2.44 -11.47 15.95
N ALA A 16 -1.87 -12.50 16.53
CA ALA A 16 -0.67 -12.36 17.35
C ALA A 16 0.51 -12.84 16.50
N GLY A 17 1.36 -11.93 16.06
CA GLY A 17 2.58 -12.26 15.35
C GLY A 17 2.69 -11.68 13.93
N LEU A 18 3.47 -12.36 13.09
CA LEU A 18 3.73 -11.96 11.70
C LEU A 18 2.71 -12.53 10.75
N HIS A 19 2.31 -11.70 9.80
CA HIS A 19 1.41 -12.09 8.71
C HIS A 19 1.87 -11.52 7.38
N THR A 20 1.48 -12.18 6.30
CA THR A 20 1.75 -11.75 4.93
C THR A 20 0.44 -11.46 4.22
N LEU A 21 0.33 -10.29 3.62
CA LEU A 21 -0.75 -9.88 2.74
C LEU A 21 -0.25 -9.91 1.29
N ASP A 22 -0.82 -10.78 0.48
CA ASP A 22 -0.55 -10.82 -0.95
C ASP A 22 -1.32 -9.71 -1.66
N SER A 23 -0.62 -8.71 -2.16
CA SER A 23 -1.21 -7.52 -2.75
C SER A 23 -0.31 -6.94 -3.84
N SER A 24 -0.87 -6.76 -5.02
CA SER A 24 -0.15 -6.25 -6.21
C SER A 24 0.03 -4.72 -6.21
N SER A 25 -0.58 -4.01 -5.27
CA SER A 25 -0.46 -2.55 -5.20
C SER A 25 -0.59 -2.02 -3.77
N SER A 26 0.06 -0.88 -3.51
CA SER A 26 -0.06 -0.20 -2.21
C SER A 26 -1.51 0.20 -1.89
N SER A 27 -2.28 0.61 -2.91
CA SER A 27 -3.70 0.96 -2.72
C SER A 27 -4.54 -0.21 -2.26
N SER A 28 -4.39 -1.39 -2.88
CA SER A 28 -5.10 -2.59 -2.45
C SER A 28 -4.69 -3.04 -1.06
N THR A 29 -3.41 -2.87 -0.68
CA THR A 29 -2.93 -3.14 0.67
C THR A 29 -3.67 -2.32 1.71
N PHE A 30 -3.71 -0.99 1.54
CA PHE A 30 -4.31 -0.12 2.54
C PHE A 30 -5.83 -0.21 2.58
N LEU A 31 -6.50 -0.43 1.45
CA LEU A 31 -7.93 -0.73 1.42
C LEU A 31 -8.26 -2.04 2.16
N ALA A 32 -7.44 -3.06 1.97
CA ALA A 32 -7.62 -4.35 2.64
C ALA A 32 -7.37 -4.28 4.16
N LEU A 33 -6.53 -3.38 4.62
CA LEU A 33 -6.18 -3.21 6.04
C LEU A 33 -6.92 -2.05 6.71
N GLU A 34 -7.74 -1.27 5.98
CA GLU A 34 -8.39 -0.06 6.48
C GLU A 34 -9.17 -0.29 7.77
N GLU A 35 -10.08 -1.27 7.77
CA GLU A 35 -10.89 -1.59 8.95
C GLU A 35 -10.01 -1.93 10.17
N ARG A 36 -8.95 -2.71 9.95
CA ARG A 36 -8.04 -3.11 11.01
C ARG A 36 -7.25 -1.92 11.57
N ILE A 37 -6.76 -1.05 10.70
CA ILE A 37 -6.04 0.17 11.09
C ILE A 37 -6.98 1.11 11.86
N LEU A 38 -8.21 1.28 11.39
CA LEU A 38 -9.19 2.16 12.03
C LEU A 38 -9.70 1.61 13.37
N SER A 39 -9.80 0.29 13.52
CA SER A 39 -10.27 -0.36 14.74
C SER A 39 -9.18 -0.59 15.79
N ALA A 40 -7.91 -0.42 15.44
CA ALA A 40 -6.81 -0.57 16.38
C ALA A 40 -6.97 0.38 17.58
N SER A 41 -6.81 -0.16 18.78
CA SER A 41 -6.90 0.58 20.05
C SER A 41 -5.57 1.19 20.46
N GLY A 42 -4.46 0.60 19.97
CA GLY A 42 -3.09 1.03 20.22
C GLY A 42 -2.53 1.83 19.05
N ASP A 43 -1.22 2.10 19.12
CA ASP A 43 -0.50 2.82 18.09
C ASP A 43 -0.34 1.93 16.85
N VAL A 44 -0.48 2.55 15.69
CA VAL A 44 -0.27 1.91 14.38
C VAL A 44 0.89 2.56 13.66
N LEU A 45 1.86 1.76 13.21
CA LEU A 45 2.98 2.22 12.40
C LEU A 45 2.83 1.70 10.96
N CYS A 46 2.89 2.59 9.99
CA CYS A 46 2.80 2.25 8.57
C CYS A 46 4.07 2.65 7.83
N TYR A 47 4.75 1.67 7.26
CA TYR A 47 5.91 1.85 6.39
C TYR A 47 5.50 1.55 4.95
N SER A 48 5.69 2.50 4.05
CA SER A 48 5.24 2.35 2.66
C SER A 48 6.19 2.97 1.64
N ARG A 49 6.24 2.40 0.45
CA ARG A 49 6.88 3.00 -0.73
C ARG A 49 6.16 4.24 -1.24
N LEU A 50 4.88 4.41 -0.89
CA LEU A 50 4.12 5.59 -1.28
C LEU A 50 4.62 6.83 -0.54
N PRO A 51 4.87 7.94 -1.25
CA PRO A 51 5.10 9.22 -0.61
C PRO A 51 3.93 9.59 0.30
N MET A 52 4.22 10.28 1.41
CA MET A 52 3.24 10.66 2.44
C MET A 52 1.94 11.23 1.86
N ARG A 53 2.02 12.11 0.86
CA ARG A 53 0.83 12.73 0.22
C ARG A 53 -0.10 11.71 -0.45
N GLN A 54 0.46 10.60 -0.94
CA GLN A 54 -0.32 9.54 -1.57
C GLN A 54 -0.91 8.62 -0.49
N LEU A 55 -0.14 8.31 0.54
CA LEU A 55 -0.58 7.47 1.66
C LEU A 55 -1.77 8.08 2.41
N LEU A 56 -1.80 9.40 2.57
CA LEU A 56 -2.91 10.14 3.17
C LEU A 56 -4.25 10.03 2.43
N ARG A 57 -4.26 9.50 1.19
CA ARG A 57 -5.51 9.20 0.47
C ARG A 57 -6.20 7.95 0.99
N TYR A 58 -5.46 7.06 1.62
CA TYR A 58 -5.94 5.77 2.12
C TYR A 58 -6.06 5.76 3.64
N LEU A 59 -5.22 6.52 4.33
CA LEU A 59 -5.14 6.50 5.78
C LEU A 59 -5.23 7.91 6.36
N PRO A 60 -6.14 8.17 7.32
CA PRO A 60 -6.16 9.42 8.06
C PRO A 60 -4.89 9.59 8.91
N SER A 61 -4.30 10.77 8.92
CA SER A 61 -3.04 11.08 9.61
C SER A 61 -3.08 10.89 11.13
N ASN A 62 -4.28 10.83 11.73
CA ASN A 62 -4.48 10.65 13.17
C ASN A 62 -4.65 9.17 13.59
N ARG A 63 -4.62 8.24 12.63
CA ARG A 63 -4.83 6.80 12.91
C ARG A 63 -3.57 5.96 12.83
N ALA A 64 -2.55 6.46 12.13
CA ALA A 64 -1.28 5.76 12.00
C ALA A 64 -0.12 6.76 11.91
N GLU A 65 0.98 6.43 12.51
CA GLU A 65 2.26 7.06 12.24
C GLU A 65 2.82 6.49 10.94
N MET A 66 3.10 7.37 9.97
CA MET A 66 3.43 6.97 8.60
C MET A 66 4.87 7.29 8.28
N TRP A 67 5.57 6.31 7.70
CA TRP A 67 6.97 6.42 7.28
C TRP A 67 7.12 6.04 5.81
N TRP A 68 7.82 6.88 5.08
CA TRP A 68 8.09 6.66 3.67
C TRP A 68 9.38 5.85 3.49
N ILE A 69 9.28 4.62 2.97
CA ILE A 69 10.46 3.84 2.58
C ILE A 69 11.01 4.44 1.29
N SER A 70 12.18 5.07 1.35
CA SER A 70 12.75 5.83 0.24
C SER A 70 14.26 5.93 0.33
N GLU A 71 14.92 6.00 -0.82
CA GLU A 71 16.35 6.38 -0.93
C GLU A 71 16.57 7.90 -0.76
N HIS A 72 15.48 8.69 -0.75
CA HIS A 72 15.56 10.12 -0.50
C HIS A 72 15.45 10.43 0.97
N GLU A 73 16.43 11.16 1.49
CA GLU A 73 16.39 11.63 2.88
C GLU A 73 15.29 12.67 3.07
N SER A 74 14.42 12.43 4.02
CA SER A 74 13.41 13.36 4.49
C SER A 74 13.11 13.10 5.97
N PRO A 75 12.48 14.04 6.70
CA PRO A 75 12.19 13.86 8.12
C PRO A 75 11.33 12.64 8.45
N GLN A 76 10.55 12.16 7.50
CA GLN A 76 9.64 11.01 7.63
C GLN A 76 9.99 9.91 6.63
N SER A 77 11.26 9.76 6.28
CA SER A 77 11.72 8.66 5.43
C SER A 77 12.63 7.70 6.18
N VAL A 78 12.62 6.48 5.72
CA VAL A 78 13.50 5.41 6.15
C VAL A 78 14.11 4.75 4.93
N MET A 79 15.40 4.46 4.97
CA MET A 79 16.09 3.81 3.85
C MET A 79 15.53 2.39 3.61
N PRO A 80 15.46 1.92 2.34
CA PRO A 80 15.06 0.56 2.00
C PRO A 80 16.17 -0.47 2.30
N ASP A 81 16.73 -0.38 3.47
CA ASP A 81 17.80 -1.20 3.99
C ASP A 81 17.27 -2.06 5.14
N PRO A 82 17.40 -3.40 5.08
CA PRO A 82 16.86 -4.31 6.08
C PRO A 82 17.27 -3.99 7.51
N GLU A 83 18.56 -3.69 7.74
CA GLU A 83 19.07 -3.39 9.10
C GLU A 83 18.57 -2.02 9.59
N GLY A 84 18.56 -1.03 8.69
CA GLY A 84 18.04 0.30 8.97
C GLY A 84 16.58 0.26 9.33
N LEU A 85 15.79 -0.52 8.59
CA LEU A 85 14.36 -0.68 8.85
C LEU A 85 14.10 -1.35 10.22
N VAL A 86 14.82 -2.42 10.56
CA VAL A 86 14.71 -3.06 11.90
C VAL A 86 15.04 -2.06 13.00
N ARG A 87 16.12 -1.31 12.86
CA ARG A 87 16.53 -0.28 13.83
C ARG A 87 15.46 0.78 14.00
N HIS A 88 14.91 1.25 12.89
CA HIS A 88 13.87 2.28 12.88
C HIS A 88 12.57 1.77 13.53
N VAL A 89 12.09 0.59 13.13
CA VAL A 89 10.92 -0.05 13.74
C VAL A 89 11.13 -0.24 15.24
N SER A 90 12.30 -0.74 15.67
CA SER A 90 12.62 -0.94 17.08
C SER A 90 12.63 0.37 17.88
N ALA A 91 13.08 1.48 17.28
CA ALA A 91 13.12 2.78 17.93
C ALA A 91 11.74 3.43 18.09
N HIS A 92 10.79 3.15 17.19
CA HIS A 92 9.46 3.77 17.14
C HIS A 92 8.35 2.86 17.68
N SER A 93 8.60 1.55 17.82
CA SER A 93 7.64 0.64 18.45
C SER A 93 7.75 0.65 19.97
N SER A 94 6.63 0.45 20.62
CA SER A 94 6.52 0.41 22.08
C SER A 94 5.52 -0.66 22.52
N SER A 95 5.32 -0.81 23.81
CA SER A 95 4.26 -1.66 24.37
C SER A 95 2.84 -1.14 24.07
N ALA A 96 2.71 0.10 23.58
CA ALA A 96 1.45 0.68 23.12
C ALA A 96 1.19 0.37 21.63
N THR A 97 2.23 -0.03 20.88
CA THR A 97 2.09 -0.39 19.46
C THR A 97 1.28 -1.68 19.34
N GLU A 98 0.21 -1.61 18.57
CA GLU A 98 -0.69 -2.76 18.32
C GLU A 98 -0.46 -3.36 16.95
N LEU A 99 -0.20 -2.53 15.94
CA LEU A 99 -0.06 -2.98 14.55
C LEU A 99 1.09 -2.26 13.85
N ILE A 100 1.87 -3.04 13.12
CA ILE A 100 2.86 -2.52 12.16
C ILE A 100 2.53 -3.05 10.78
N VAL A 101 2.47 -2.16 9.79
CA VAL A 101 2.29 -2.51 8.38
C VAL A 101 3.56 -2.11 7.63
N ILE A 102 4.16 -3.07 6.93
CA ILE A 102 5.33 -2.84 6.04
C ILE A 102 4.92 -3.21 4.63
N GLU A 103 4.70 -2.20 3.79
CA GLU A 103 4.32 -2.35 2.39
C GLU A 103 5.55 -2.25 1.49
N GLY A 104 5.65 -3.14 0.49
CA GLY A 104 6.73 -3.15 -0.48
C GLY A 104 7.91 -4.03 -0.10
N LEU A 105 7.66 -5.15 0.54
CA LEU A 105 8.70 -6.12 0.89
C LEU A 105 9.42 -6.67 -0.35
N ASP A 106 8.72 -6.83 -1.48
CA ASP A 106 9.27 -7.21 -2.77
C ASP A 106 10.38 -6.25 -3.21
N TRP A 107 10.16 -4.97 -3.07
CA TRP A 107 11.14 -3.94 -3.40
C TRP A 107 12.36 -3.96 -2.46
N ILE A 108 12.17 -4.23 -1.17
CA ILE A 108 13.28 -4.39 -0.22
C ILE A 108 14.14 -5.62 -0.60
N VAL A 109 13.50 -6.72 -1.00
CA VAL A 109 14.22 -7.93 -1.48
C VAL A 109 15.05 -7.62 -2.73
N GLU A 110 14.48 -6.86 -3.67
CA GLU A 110 15.16 -6.46 -4.91
C GLU A 110 16.39 -5.57 -4.63
N ARG A 111 16.28 -4.65 -3.66
CA ARG A 111 17.33 -3.68 -3.33
C ARG A 111 18.44 -4.24 -2.44
N SER A 112 18.17 -5.29 -1.69
CA SER A 112 19.15 -5.90 -0.79
C SER A 112 19.51 -7.33 -1.20
N SER A 113 18.98 -8.27 -0.49
CA SER A 113 19.06 -9.70 -0.83
C SER A 113 17.98 -10.47 -0.09
N ALA A 114 17.61 -11.62 -0.63
CA ALA A 114 16.66 -12.52 0.04
C ALA A 114 17.14 -12.94 1.45
N ALA A 115 18.45 -13.12 1.63
CA ALA A 115 19.03 -13.52 2.92
C ALA A 115 18.91 -12.39 3.96
N ALA A 116 19.31 -11.16 3.60
CA ALA A 116 19.22 -10.00 4.48
C ALA A 116 17.78 -9.70 4.86
N THR A 117 16.84 -9.79 3.88
CA THR A 117 15.42 -9.58 4.14
C THR A 117 14.83 -10.64 5.07
N LEU A 118 15.25 -11.93 4.94
CA LEU A 118 14.82 -12.97 5.88
C LEU A 118 15.35 -12.72 7.30
N GLN A 119 16.58 -12.22 7.45
CA GLN A 119 17.12 -11.82 8.76
C GLN A 119 16.33 -10.66 9.36
N MET A 120 15.96 -9.66 8.54
CA MET A 120 15.06 -8.58 8.96
C MET A 120 13.74 -9.14 9.49
N ILE A 121 13.10 -10.03 8.73
CA ILE A 121 11.82 -10.65 9.12
C ILE A 121 11.95 -11.38 10.45
N GLN A 122 13.03 -12.14 10.67
CA GLN A 122 13.29 -12.84 11.94
C GLN A 122 13.49 -11.86 13.10
N SER A 123 14.20 -10.76 12.88
CA SER A 123 14.39 -9.72 13.90
C SER A 123 13.08 -9.02 14.26
N LEU A 124 12.24 -8.74 13.26
CA LEU A 124 10.92 -8.16 13.47
C LEU A 124 9.94 -9.15 14.13
N ASP A 125 10.06 -10.47 13.87
CA ASP A 125 9.33 -11.50 14.60
C ASP A 125 9.66 -11.50 16.09
N ALA A 126 10.94 -11.43 16.43
CA ALA A 126 11.37 -11.34 17.82
C ALA A 126 10.82 -10.09 18.52
N LEU A 127 10.84 -8.95 17.81
CA LEU A 127 10.30 -7.68 18.31
C LEU A 127 8.78 -7.73 18.49
N SER A 128 8.06 -8.29 17.52
CA SER A 128 6.61 -8.50 17.57
C SER A 128 6.22 -9.33 18.81
N ARG A 129 6.92 -10.40 19.09
CA ARG A 129 6.69 -11.23 20.29
C ARG A 129 7.02 -10.50 21.58
N GLN A 130 8.09 -9.70 21.59
CA GLN A 130 8.51 -8.93 22.77
C GLN A 130 7.44 -7.90 23.19
N HIS A 131 6.84 -7.22 22.23
CA HIS A 131 5.84 -6.16 22.47
C HIS A 131 4.40 -6.64 22.36
N ALA A 132 4.17 -7.91 21.98
CA ALA A 132 2.84 -8.50 21.73
C ALA A 132 2.04 -7.68 20.70
N MET A 133 2.71 -7.24 19.63
CA MET A 133 2.14 -6.48 18.51
C MET A 133 1.99 -7.35 17.28
N ASP A 134 1.07 -6.96 16.41
CA ASP A 134 0.85 -7.60 15.11
C ASP A 134 1.71 -6.92 14.04
N LEU A 135 2.27 -7.70 13.12
CA LEU A 135 3.06 -7.19 12.02
C LEU A 135 2.60 -7.80 10.70
N VAL A 136 2.25 -6.96 9.74
CA VAL A 136 1.77 -7.36 8.41
C VAL A 136 2.76 -6.89 7.35
N PHE A 137 3.32 -7.86 6.60
CA PHE A 137 4.07 -7.58 5.39
C PHE A 137 3.14 -7.61 4.19
N SER A 138 3.04 -6.50 3.47
CA SER A 138 2.41 -6.50 2.16
C SER A 138 3.45 -6.69 1.06
N VAL A 139 3.13 -7.57 0.13
CA VAL A 139 4.06 -8.02 -0.90
C VAL A 139 3.30 -8.50 -2.14
N ASP A 140 3.85 -8.21 -3.31
CA ASP A 140 3.42 -8.85 -4.54
C ASP A 140 4.10 -10.23 -4.65
N ALA A 141 3.33 -11.29 -4.44
CA ALA A 141 3.84 -12.66 -4.49
C ALA A 141 4.41 -13.04 -5.87
N ILE A 142 3.92 -12.40 -6.95
CA ILE A 142 4.41 -12.64 -8.32
C ILE A 142 5.79 -12.01 -8.54
N ALA A 143 6.08 -10.92 -7.86
CA ALA A 143 7.38 -10.23 -7.94
C ALA A 143 8.50 -10.96 -7.19
N LEU A 144 8.18 -11.94 -6.34
CA LEU A 144 9.15 -12.63 -5.50
C LEU A 144 9.62 -13.96 -6.12
N PRO A 145 10.90 -14.35 -5.90
CA PRO A 145 11.34 -15.71 -6.13
C PRO A 145 10.50 -16.72 -5.34
N SER A 146 10.04 -17.80 -5.98
CA SER A 146 9.16 -18.81 -5.35
C SER A 146 9.74 -19.42 -4.07
N THR A 147 11.06 -19.61 -4.02
CA THR A 147 11.77 -20.11 -2.83
C THR A 147 11.73 -19.12 -1.66
N PHE A 148 11.83 -17.83 -1.94
CA PHE A 148 11.68 -16.78 -0.93
C PHE A 148 10.25 -16.71 -0.43
N TRP A 149 9.27 -16.69 -1.35
CA TRP A 149 7.86 -16.70 -1.03
C TRP A 149 7.46 -17.86 -0.10
N SER A 150 7.90 -19.08 -0.43
CA SER A 150 7.63 -20.24 0.41
C SER A 150 8.21 -20.12 1.82
N ARG A 151 9.41 -19.56 1.95
CA ARG A 151 10.04 -19.31 3.26
C ARG A 151 9.33 -18.20 4.03
N LEU A 152 8.93 -17.13 3.36
CA LEU A 152 8.18 -16.05 3.96
C LEU A 152 6.87 -16.57 4.55
N CYS A 153 6.08 -17.31 3.78
CA CYS A 153 4.79 -17.88 4.23
C CYS A 153 4.96 -18.89 5.37
N SER A 154 6.13 -19.52 5.52
CA SER A 154 6.38 -20.44 6.66
C SER A 154 6.62 -19.71 7.98
N VAL A 155 7.10 -18.45 7.94
CA VAL A 155 7.38 -17.62 9.12
C VAL A 155 6.22 -16.64 9.37
N ALA A 156 5.68 -16.07 8.31
CA ALA A 156 4.56 -15.13 8.32
C ALA A 156 3.41 -15.69 7.48
N PRO A 157 2.46 -16.42 8.08
CA PRO A 157 1.33 -17.00 7.36
C PRO A 157 0.52 -15.95 6.62
N LYS A 158 -0.17 -16.35 5.54
CA LYS A 158 -1.06 -15.46 4.82
C LYS A 158 -2.17 -14.95 5.73
N LEU A 159 -2.40 -13.66 5.64
CA LEU A 159 -3.51 -13.01 6.32
C LEU A 159 -4.81 -13.34 5.57
N GLU A 160 -5.72 -14.02 6.25
CA GLU A 160 -7.08 -14.24 5.75
C GLU A 160 -7.93 -13.01 6.09
N LEU A 161 -8.28 -12.24 5.09
CA LEU A 161 -9.21 -11.12 5.23
C LEU A 161 -10.64 -11.66 5.04
N ASN A 162 -11.51 -11.42 6.00
CA ASN A 162 -12.94 -11.68 5.84
C ASN A 162 -13.52 -10.67 4.84
N ILE A 163 -13.53 -11.03 3.55
CA ILE A 163 -14.08 -10.20 2.46
C ILE A 163 -15.61 -10.28 2.45
N ASN A 164 -16.26 -10.16 3.60
CA ASN A 164 -17.73 -10.19 3.66
C ASN A 164 -18.40 -8.86 3.32
N HIS A 165 -17.66 -7.80 2.95
CA HIS A 165 -18.23 -6.47 2.70
C HIS A 165 -18.06 -5.89 1.29
N VAL A 166 -17.46 -6.57 0.33
CA VAL A 166 -17.20 -6.00 -1.02
C VAL A 166 -18.09 -6.60 -2.13
N GLN A 167 -19.12 -7.39 -1.79
CA GLN A 167 -20.03 -7.95 -2.80
C GLN A 167 -21.45 -7.39 -2.76
N SER A 168 -21.64 -6.12 -2.47
CA SER A 168 -22.99 -5.50 -2.48
C SER A 168 -23.08 -4.18 -3.22
N GLU A 169 -22.31 -3.99 -4.29
CA GLU A 169 -22.64 -2.94 -5.28
C GLU A 169 -22.33 -3.41 -6.71
N ASN A 170 -22.83 -4.59 -7.07
CA ASN A 170 -23.22 -4.82 -8.44
C ASN A 170 -24.63 -4.21 -8.58
N THR A 171 -24.67 -2.92 -8.83
CA THR A 171 -25.83 -2.28 -9.42
C THR A 171 -26.10 -2.98 -10.73
N GLU A 172 -27.14 -3.80 -10.77
CA GLU A 172 -27.77 -4.27 -12.00
C GLU A 172 -28.01 -3.02 -12.86
N VAL A 173 -27.18 -2.87 -13.87
CA VAL A 173 -27.51 -1.99 -14.99
C VAL A 173 -28.59 -2.76 -15.75
N GLU A 174 -29.86 -2.40 -15.51
CA GLU A 174 -30.95 -2.84 -16.36
C GLU A 174 -30.63 -2.43 -17.80
N PRO A 175 -30.79 -3.37 -18.77
CA PRO A 175 -30.63 -3.01 -20.17
C PRO A 175 -31.76 -2.05 -20.54
N ILE A 176 -31.40 -0.82 -20.90
CA ILE A 176 -32.30 0.13 -21.55
C ILE A 176 -32.47 -0.38 -22.98
N ASP A 177 -33.41 -1.32 -23.13
CA ASP A 177 -33.93 -1.71 -24.43
C ASP A 177 -35.31 -1.06 -24.58
N SER A 178 -35.54 -0.52 -25.78
CA SER A 178 -36.78 0.08 -26.26
C SER A 178 -37.05 1.56 -25.87
N LEU A 179 -36.62 2.44 -26.78
CA LEU A 179 -37.41 3.50 -27.37
C LEU A 179 -36.67 4.03 -28.61
N ILE A 180 -36.68 3.23 -29.68
CA ILE A 180 -36.46 3.75 -31.02
C ILE A 180 -37.83 4.23 -31.49
N ASP A 181 -38.07 5.53 -31.44
CA ASP A 181 -39.16 6.15 -32.14
C ASP A 181 -38.63 6.64 -33.48
N GLU A 182 -39.04 5.90 -34.53
CA GLU A 182 -38.80 6.28 -35.91
C GLU A 182 -39.72 7.42 -36.27
N SER A 183 -39.16 8.55 -36.71
CA SER A 183 -39.85 9.46 -37.59
C SER A 183 -38.91 10.08 -38.62
N PRO A 184 -39.31 10.19 -39.88
CA PRO A 184 -38.41 10.27 -41.02
C PRO A 184 -38.21 11.70 -41.53
N LEU A 185 -37.02 11.83 -42.19
CA LEU A 185 -36.74 12.69 -43.35
C LEU A 185 -37.24 14.14 -43.36
N GLU A 186 -36.30 15.08 -43.35
CA GLU A 186 -36.32 16.11 -44.39
C GLU A 186 -34.89 16.46 -44.87
N THR A 187 -34.78 16.42 -46.18
CA THR A 187 -33.67 16.83 -47.01
C THR A 187 -33.51 18.35 -47.02
N GLY A 188 -32.27 18.82 -46.84
CA GLY A 188 -31.96 20.26 -47.01
C GLY A 188 -30.48 20.46 -47.28
N SER A 189 -30.21 20.61 -48.54
CA SER A 189 -29.05 21.02 -49.31
C SER A 189 -28.30 22.26 -48.79
N ALA A 190 -27.00 22.25 -49.15
CA ALA A 190 -26.15 23.39 -49.57
C ALA A 190 -25.14 23.95 -48.57
N LEU A 191 -23.86 23.68 -48.92
CA LEU A 191 -22.76 24.65 -49.21
C LEU A 191 -22.40 25.67 -48.12
N ASP A 192 -21.23 25.67 -47.62
CA ASP A 192 -20.04 26.46 -48.00
C ASP A 192 -18.97 26.54 -46.90
N ASP A 193 -17.80 26.23 -47.31
CA ASP A 193 -16.54 26.98 -47.25
C ASP A 193 -15.88 27.36 -45.88
N LYS A 194 -14.65 26.84 -45.80
CA LYS A 194 -13.45 27.46 -45.17
C LYS A 194 -13.49 27.97 -43.74
N ASP A 195 -12.71 27.30 -42.88
CA ASP A 195 -11.55 27.98 -42.30
C ASP A 195 -10.56 26.98 -41.70
N THR A 196 -9.38 26.98 -42.28
CA THR A 196 -8.20 26.25 -41.86
C THR A 196 -7.50 27.09 -40.78
N THR A 197 -7.60 26.69 -39.52
CA THR A 197 -6.77 27.30 -38.47
C THR A 197 -5.55 26.42 -38.17
N LEU A 198 -4.43 26.86 -38.72
CA LEU A 198 -3.09 26.37 -38.43
C LEU A 198 -2.76 26.57 -36.94
N VAL A 199 -2.52 25.50 -36.22
CA VAL A 199 -1.94 25.56 -34.88
C VAL A 199 -0.42 25.60 -35.00
N HIS A 200 0.15 26.73 -34.68
CA HIS A 200 1.60 26.97 -34.59
C HIS A 200 2.20 26.12 -33.46
N LEU A 201 3.08 25.20 -33.82
CA LEU A 201 4.02 24.53 -32.92
C LEU A 201 5.11 25.52 -32.52
N VAL A 202 5.10 25.98 -31.28
CA VAL A 202 6.18 26.77 -30.68
C VAL A 202 7.30 25.84 -30.25
N SER A 203 8.41 25.87 -30.95
CA SER A 203 9.65 25.20 -30.56
C SER A 203 10.29 25.94 -29.40
N LEU A 204 10.52 25.27 -28.28
CA LEU A 204 11.34 25.75 -27.17
C LEU A 204 12.85 25.58 -27.48
N PRO A 205 13.71 26.53 -27.13
CA PRO A 205 15.14 26.46 -27.40
C PRO A 205 15.87 25.48 -26.48
N ARG A 206 16.74 24.67 -27.06
CA ARG A 206 17.72 23.81 -26.36
C ARG A 206 18.75 24.69 -25.65
N VAL A 207 18.81 24.59 -24.33
CA VAL A 207 19.93 25.15 -23.54
C VAL A 207 21.12 24.21 -23.68
N GLY A 208 22.16 24.70 -24.30
CA GLY A 208 23.43 23.99 -24.46
C GLY A 208 24.20 23.95 -23.15
N PHE A 209 24.64 22.78 -22.76
CA PHE A 209 25.54 22.54 -21.64
C PHE A 209 26.97 22.54 -22.20
N THR A 210 27.78 23.54 -21.81
CA THR A 210 29.23 23.53 -22.06
C THR A 210 29.97 22.99 -20.85
N PRO A 211 30.87 21.99 -21.01
CA PRO A 211 31.72 21.53 -19.91
C PRO A 211 32.90 22.52 -19.74
N ARG A 212 33.15 22.91 -18.49
CA ARG A 212 34.40 23.61 -18.12
C ARG A 212 35.43 22.55 -17.67
N HIS A 213 36.64 22.72 -18.21
CA HIS A 213 37.86 22.02 -17.82
C HIS A 213 38.27 22.29 -16.36
#